data_a50a606fed53f942728164f7a50f5236
#
_entry.id   a50a606fed53f942728164f7a50f5236
#
_cell.length_a   1.000
_cell.length_b   1.000
_cell.length_c   1.000
_cell.angle_alpha   90.00
_cell.angle_beta   90.00
_cell.angle_gamma   90.00
#
_symmetry.space_group_name_H-M   'P 1'
#
loop_
_entity.id
_entity.type
_entity.pdbx_description
1 polymer ?
#
loop_
_entity_poly.entity_id
_entity_poly.type
_entity_poly.pdbx_seq_one_letter_code
_entity_poly.pdbx_strand_id
1 'polypeptide(L)' 'EDPLAIRLIGIERVIAITGFRKSFIYSQPDFPEPVRLGPSRRSAVRWVEAEVLAWCEKLISHRSTAAKRATSPSLL' A
#
# COMPACT_ATOMS: atom_id res chain seq x y z
N GLU A 1 12.55 15.05 9.73
CA GLU A 1 12.28 13.65 9.79
C GLU A 1 13.43 12.83 9.22
N ASP A 2 13.76 11.74 9.88
CA ASP A 2 14.89 10.93 9.47
C ASP A 2 14.52 10.07 8.26
N PRO A 3 15.15 10.28 7.11
CA PRO A 3 14.81 9.51 5.93
C PRO A 3 15.17 8.05 6.04
N LEU A 4 16.02 7.70 7.01
CA LEU A 4 16.38 6.31 7.20
C LEU A 4 15.50 5.62 8.22
N ALA A 5 14.57 6.32 8.83
CA ALA A 5 13.73 5.73 9.84
C ALA A 5 12.78 4.73 9.21
N ILE A 6 12.63 3.60 9.85
CA ILE A 6 11.67 2.59 9.43
C ILE A 6 10.44 2.76 10.29
N ARG A 7 9.30 2.88 9.64
CA ARG A 7 8.05 3.02 10.36
C ARG A 7 7.16 1.81 10.08
N LEU A 8 6.73 1.17 11.13
CA LEU A 8 5.82 0.05 11.01
C LEU A 8 4.42 0.52 11.34
N ILE A 9 3.47 0.18 10.51
CA ILE A 9 2.10 0.67 10.65
C ILE A 9 1.14 -0.50 10.68
N GLY A 10 0.01 -0.29 11.33
CA GLY A 10 -1.01 -1.32 11.42
C GLY A 10 -1.94 -1.30 10.24
N ILE A 11 -2.85 -2.26 10.22
CA ILE A 11 -3.78 -2.39 9.09
C ILE A 11 -4.65 -1.16 8.93
N GLU A 12 -5.02 -0.52 10.01
CA GLU A 12 -5.88 0.65 9.92
C GLU A 12 -5.19 1.77 9.18
N ARG A 13 -3.89 1.90 9.42
CA ARG A 13 -3.14 2.93 8.73
C ARG A 13 -2.93 2.56 7.27
N VAL A 14 -2.72 1.28 7.00
CA VAL A 14 -2.58 0.82 5.63
C VAL A 14 -3.87 1.13 4.86
N ILE A 15 -5.00 0.88 5.47
CA ILE A 15 -6.28 1.18 4.84
C ILE A 15 -6.41 2.68 4.59
N ALA A 16 -5.99 3.50 5.54
CA ALA A 16 -6.06 4.94 5.38
C ALA A 16 -5.17 5.44 4.25
N ILE A 17 -3.99 4.85 4.13
CA ILE A 17 -3.05 5.26 3.09
C ILE A 17 -3.52 4.82 1.72
N THR A 18 -3.97 3.57 1.60
CA THR A 18 -4.29 3.01 0.29
C THR A 18 -5.72 3.24 -0.13
N GLY A 19 -6.62 3.39 0.84
CA GLY A 19 -8.03 3.51 0.54
C GLY A 19 -8.69 2.18 0.24
N PHE A 20 -7.96 1.08 0.39
CA PHE A 20 -8.51 -0.24 0.13
C PHE A 20 -8.96 -0.90 1.41
N ARG A 21 -9.90 -1.82 1.28
CA ARG A 21 -10.38 -2.58 2.42
C ARG A 21 -9.40 -3.66 2.80
N LYS A 22 -9.55 -4.12 4.02
CA LYS A 22 -8.68 -5.15 4.55
C LYS A 22 -8.65 -6.40 3.68
N SER A 23 -9.81 -6.86 3.25
CA SER A 23 -9.86 -8.08 2.46
C SER A 23 -9.17 -7.91 1.12
N PHE A 24 -9.27 -6.72 0.54
CA PHE A 24 -8.60 -6.46 -0.72
C PHE A 24 -7.09 -6.49 -0.53
N ILE A 25 -6.62 -5.87 0.53
CA ILE A 25 -5.19 -5.82 0.83
C ILE A 25 -4.63 -7.22 0.96
N TYR A 26 -5.32 -8.07 1.70
CA TYR A 26 -4.83 -9.43 1.92
C TYR A 26 -4.93 -10.29 0.68
N SER A 27 -5.73 -9.91 -0.28
CA SER A 27 -5.89 -10.71 -1.50
C SER A 27 -4.94 -10.30 -2.61
N GLN A 28 -4.23 -9.19 -2.46
CA GLN A 28 -3.33 -8.72 -3.49
C GLN A 28 -2.01 -9.47 -3.42
N PRO A 29 -1.64 -10.21 -4.47
CA PRO A 29 -0.42 -11.01 -4.40
C PRO A 29 0.86 -10.19 -4.39
N ASP A 30 0.83 -9.01 -4.97
CA ASP A 30 2.04 -8.19 -5.00
C ASP A 30 2.06 -7.09 -3.95
N PHE A 31 1.09 -7.09 -3.04
CA PHE A 31 1.12 -6.13 -1.95
C PHE A 31 2.23 -6.53 -0.97
N PRO A 32 2.91 -5.54 -0.35
CA PRO A 32 3.98 -5.87 0.58
C PRO A 32 3.49 -6.77 1.71
N GLU A 33 4.32 -7.71 2.09
CA GLU A 33 3.96 -8.63 3.16
C GLU A 33 4.13 -7.97 4.50
N PRO A 34 3.22 -8.27 5.44
CA PRO A 34 3.36 -7.69 6.76
C PRO A 34 4.44 -8.38 7.56
N VAL A 35 4.99 -7.66 8.52
CA VAL A 35 5.96 -8.19 9.45
C VAL A 35 5.20 -8.73 10.64
N ARG A 36 5.47 -9.98 11.00
CA ARG A 36 4.85 -10.57 12.16
C ARG A 36 5.65 -10.21 13.40
N LEU A 37 4.96 -9.78 14.42
CA LEU A 37 5.63 -9.36 15.64
C LEU A 37 5.88 -10.50 16.61
N GLY A 38 5.40 -11.68 16.30
CA GLY A 38 5.61 -12.83 17.17
C GLY A 38 5.53 -14.11 16.36
N PRO A 39 5.76 -15.26 16.99
CA PRO A 39 5.80 -16.54 16.29
C PRO A 39 4.43 -17.14 16.01
N SER A 40 3.41 -16.65 16.66
CA SER A 40 2.08 -17.21 16.50
C SER A 40 1.33 -16.59 15.35
N ARG A 41 0.42 -17.33 14.76
CA ARG A 41 -0.45 -16.78 13.73
C ARG A 41 -1.27 -15.62 14.24
N ARG A 42 -1.53 -15.61 15.53
CA ARG A 42 -2.34 -14.56 16.12
C ARG A 42 -1.52 -13.34 16.49
N SER A 43 -0.21 -13.43 16.31
CA SER A 43 0.63 -12.29 16.63
C SER A 43 0.24 -11.09 15.77
N ALA A 44 0.38 -9.92 16.34
CA ALA A 44 0.09 -8.70 15.61
C ALA A 44 1.02 -8.60 14.41
N VAL A 45 0.53 -7.96 13.37
CA VAL A 45 1.33 -7.73 12.17
C VAL A 45 1.39 -6.26 11.90
N ARG A 46 2.45 -5.86 11.25
CA ARG A 46 2.64 -4.48 10.84
C ARG A 46 3.25 -4.46 9.45
N TRP A 47 3.02 -3.38 8.75
CA TRP A 47 3.60 -3.20 7.42
C TRP A 47 4.66 -2.14 7.48
N VAL A 48 5.67 -2.25 6.62
CA VAL A 48 6.67 -1.20 6.51
C VAL A 48 6.05 -0.07 5.70
N GLU A 49 5.92 1.09 6.30
CA GLU A 49 5.23 2.20 5.66
C GLU A 49 5.84 2.54 4.29
N ALA A 50 7.15 2.54 4.21
CA ALA A 50 7.81 2.87 2.95
C ALA A 50 7.43 1.90 1.83
N GLU A 51 7.26 0.64 2.19
CA GLU A 51 6.86 -0.35 1.19
C GLU A 51 5.44 -0.13 0.72
N VAL A 52 4.56 0.22 1.64
CA VAL A 52 3.17 0.50 1.29
C VAL A 52 3.11 1.72 0.37
N LEU A 53 3.86 2.74 0.70
CA LEU A 53 3.88 3.95 -0.13
C LEU A 53 4.45 3.66 -1.51
N ALA A 54 5.49 2.86 -1.57
CA ALA A 54 6.10 2.52 -2.86
C ALA A 54 5.12 1.71 -3.71
N TRP A 55 4.37 0.83 -3.08
CA TRP A 55 3.36 0.05 -3.81
C TRP A 55 2.29 0.98 -4.39
N CYS A 56 1.88 1.96 -3.62
CA CYS A 56 0.90 2.93 -4.10
C CYS A 56 1.45 3.73 -5.27
N GLU A 57 2.72 4.10 -5.21
CA GLU A 57 3.33 4.84 -6.28
C GLU A 57 3.41 4.03 -7.56
N LYS A 58 3.60 2.72 -7.41
CA LYS A 58 3.58 1.85 -8.57
C LYS A 58 2.21 1.86 -9.24
N LEU A 59 1.17 1.80 -8.43
CA LEU A 59 -0.17 1.86 -8.98
C LEU A 59 -0.41 3.16 -9.71
N ILE A 60 0.04 4.25 -9.13
CA ILE A 60 -0.13 5.56 -9.74
C ILE A 60 0.61 5.63 -11.07
N SER A 61 1.80 5.06 -11.10
CA SER A 61 2.57 5.01 -12.33
C SER A 61 1.85 4.25 -13.43
N HIS A 62 1.29 3.12 -13.09
CA HIS A 62 0.54 2.33 -14.06
C HIS A 62 -0.70 3.06 -14.52
N ARG A 63 -1.39 3.71 -13.58
CA ARG A 63 -2.54 4.47 -13.93
C ARG A 63 -2.18 5.59 -14.91
N SER A 64 -1.03 6.18 -14.69
CA SER A 64 -0.59 7.28 -15.52
C SER A 64 -0.54 6.89 -16.97
N THR A 65 -0.03 5.71 -17.26
CA THR A 65 0.04 5.23 -18.63
C THR A 65 -1.34 5.00 -19.21
N ALA A 66 -2.19 4.36 -18.46
CA ALA A 66 -3.54 4.07 -18.94
C ALA A 66 -4.38 5.33 -18.98
N ALA A 67 -4.20 6.21 -18.04
CA ALA A 67 -5.01 7.39 -17.93
C ALA A 67 -4.78 8.37 -19.05
N LYS A 68 -3.62 8.37 -19.60
CA LYS A 68 -3.37 9.26 -20.71
C LYS A 68 -4.34 9.08 -21.82
N ARG A 69 -4.70 7.85 -22.06
CA ARG A 69 -5.62 7.61 -23.16
C ARG A 69 -7.05 7.85 -22.75
N ALA A 70 -7.33 7.60 -21.50
CA ALA A 70 -8.72 7.67 -21.08
C ALA A 70 -9.14 9.05 -20.67
N THR A 71 -8.24 9.82 -20.12
CA THR A 71 -8.65 11.05 -19.57
C THR A 71 -8.61 12.21 -20.46
N SER A 72 -7.89 12.14 -21.51
CA SER A 72 -7.80 13.30 -22.32
C SER A 72 -9.15 13.91 -22.61
N PRO A 73 -10.13 13.17 -22.96
CA PRO A 73 -11.40 13.78 -23.24
C PRO A 73 -12.11 14.32 -22.03
N SER A 74 -11.91 13.70 -20.95
CA SER A 74 -12.66 14.08 -19.81
C SER A 74 -12.28 15.41 -19.27
N LEU A 75 -11.21 15.87 -19.71
CA LEU A 75 -10.89 17.13 -19.27
C LEU A 75 -11.67 18.15 -19.83
N LEU A 76 -12.06 17.92 -20.27
CA LEU A 76 -12.75 18.86 -20.70
C LEU A 76 -13.24 19.54 -20.33
#